data_34d1bdc029fb6de7804bc4681e939e13
#
_entry.id   34d1bdc029fb6de7804bc4681e939e13
#
_cell.length_a   1.000
_cell.length_b   1.000
_cell.length_c   1.000
_cell.angle_alpha   90.00
_cell.angle_beta   90.00
_cell.angle_gamma   90.00
#
_symmetry.space_group_name_H-M   'P 1'
#
loop_
_entity.id
_entity.type
_entity.pdbx_description
1 polymer ?
#
loop_
_entity_poly.entity_id
_entity_poly.type
_entity_poly.pdbx_seq_one_letter_code
_entity_poly.pdbx_strand_id
1 'polypeptide(L)'
;MKTLHALGLSLTLATTPAFGFDMPEDESTAQFVTSNIIATFYHELGHALIDVLALPVLGKEEDAADGLASVLTHYIWDEETATQITYDTANGFALWAAEPEGWDSAYADTHSLDQQRYYS
;
A
#
# COMPACT_ATOMS: atom_id res chain seq x y z
N MET A 1 13.32 -49.44 -33.51
CA MET A 1 12.18 -48.78 -32.80
C MET A 1 12.72 -48.29 -31.46
N LYS A 2 12.85 -46.95 -31.31
CA LYS A 2 13.32 -46.32 -30.08
C LYS A 2 12.08 -45.83 -29.28
N THR A 3 11.85 -46.47 -28.14
CA THR A 3 10.76 -46.10 -27.19
C THR A 3 11.14 -44.79 -26.45
N LEU A 4 10.40 -43.73 -26.71
CA LEU A 4 10.47 -42.47 -25.96
C LEU A 4 9.74 -42.72 -24.59
N HIS A 5 10.51 -42.63 -23.52
CA HIS A 5 9.91 -42.56 -22.18
C HIS A 5 9.56 -41.11 -21.87
N ALA A 6 8.28 -40.78 -21.79
CA ALA A 6 7.80 -39.50 -21.34
C ALA A 6 7.96 -39.43 -19.81
N LEU A 7 8.85 -38.54 -19.33
CA LEU A 7 8.97 -38.20 -17.91
C LEU A 7 7.85 -37.23 -17.58
N GLY A 8 6.80 -37.71 -16.91
CA GLY A 8 5.74 -36.85 -16.38
C GLY A 8 6.24 -36.09 -15.15
N LEU A 9 6.45 -34.79 -15.27
CA LEU A 9 6.75 -33.90 -14.14
C LEU A 9 5.44 -33.58 -13.41
N SER A 10 5.18 -34.25 -12.30
CA SER A 10 4.04 -33.93 -11.40
C SER A 10 4.39 -32.73 -10.55
N LEU A 11 3.81 -31.57 -10.88
CA LEU A 11 3.89 -30.36 -10.07
C LEU A 11 2.88 -30.50 -8.91
N THR A 12 3.34 -30.90 -7.72
CA THR A 12 2.53 -30.83 -6.51
C THR A 12 2.49 -29.39 -6.01
N LEU A 13 1.36 -28.69 -6.22
CA LEU A 13 1.09 -27.44 -5.52
C LEU A 13 0.92 -27.75 -4.03
N ALA A 14 1.92 -27.42 -3.21
CA ALA A 14 1.75 -27.38 -1.78
C ALA A 14 0.83 -26.20 -1.44
N THR A 15 -0.42 -26.47 -1.10
CA THR A 15 -1.32 -25.47 -0.53
C THR A 15 -0.89 -25.22 0.90
N THR A 16 -0.02 -24.22 1.11
CA THR A 16 0.16 -23.65 2.46
C THR A 16 -1.16 -22.99 2.86
N PRO A 17 -1.67 -23.23 4.09
CA PRO A 17 -2.83 -22.47 4.56
C PRO A 17 -2.45 -20.99 4.52
N ALA A 18 -3.20 -20.19 3.77
CA ALA A 18 -3.10 -18.73 3.86
C ALA A 18 -3.52 -18.39 5.30
N PHE A 19 -2.60 -17.84 6.08
CA PHE A 19 -2.96 -17.23 7.35
C PHE A 19 -3.80 -16.00 6.98
N GLY A 20 -5.13 -16.12 7.14
CA GLY A 20 -6.03 -15.01 7.01
C GLY A 20 -5.72 -13.98 8.10
N PHE A 21 -5.70 -12.72 7.75
CA PHE A 21 -5.72 -11.65 8.73
C PHE A 21 -7.13 -11.59 9.30
N ASP A 22 -7.27 -11.78 10.63
CA ASP A 22 -8.56 -11.62 11.30
C ASP A 22 -8.88 -10.12 11.42
N MET A 23 -9.91 -9.69 10.72
CA MET A 23 -10.40 -8.31 10.82
C MET A 23 -10.93 -8.05 12.22
N PRO A 24 -10.73 -6.82 12.77
CA PRO A 24 -11.33 -6.42 14.03
C PRO A 24 -12.86 -6.59 14.02
N GLU A 25 -13.44 -7.00 15.16
CA GLU A 25 -14.90 -7.15 15.28
C GLU A 25 -15.62 -5.79 15.32
N ASP A 26 -14.95 -4.76 15.77
CA ASP A 26 -15.47 -3.39 15.78
C ASP A 26 -15.46 -2.80 14.36
N GLU A 27 -16.64 -2.41 13.88
CA GLU A 27 -16.87 -1.95 12.51
C GLU A 27 -16.02 -0.72 12.17
N SER A 28 -15.87 0.24 13.09
CA SER A 28 -15.08 1.44 12.84
C SER A 28 -13.59 1.14 12.72
N THR A 29 -13.08 0.24 13.54
CA THR A 29 -11.69 -0.21 13.47
C THR A 29 -11.45 -1.05 12.20
N ALA A 30 -12.39 -1.93 11.85
CA ALA A 30 -12.31 -2.71 10.61
C ALA A 30 -12.30 -1.79 9.38
N GLN A 31 -13.12 -0.75 9.36
CA GLN A 31 -13.14 0.25 8.30
C GLN A 31 -11.82 1.01 8.22
N PHE A 32 -11.31 1.52 9.34
CA PHE A 32 -10.02 2.21 9.41
C PHE A 32 -8.88 1.34 8.86
N VAL A 33 -8.82 0.07 9.26
CA VAL A 33 -7.81 -0.88 8.76
C VAL A 33 -7.97 -1.11 7.25
N THR A 34 -9.21 -1.29 6.78
CA THR A 34 -9.48 -1.51 5.35
C THR A 34 -9.06 -0.30 4.52
N SER A 35 -9.40 0.91 4.95
CA SER A 35 -9.02 2.16 4.30
C SER A 35 -7.49 2.29 4.16
N ASN A 36 -6.76 2.00 5.24
CA ASN A 36 -5.29 2.06 5.23
C ASN A 36 -4.67 0.98 4.34
N ILE A 37 -5.24 -0.23 4.27
CA ILE A 37 -4.80 -1.28 3.34
C ILE A 37 -5.00 -0.82 1.89
N ILE A 38 -6.15 -0.23 1.57
CA ILE A 38 -6.43 0.30 0.22
C ILE A 38 -5.44 1.40 -0.15
N ALA A 39 -5.21 2.35 0.75
CA ALA A 39 -4.27 3.44 0.52
C ALA A 39 -2.84 2.94 0.32
N THR A 40 -2.37 2.00 1.16
CA THR A 40 -1.05 1.37 1.00
C THR A 40 -0.96 0.64 -0.34
N PHE A 41 -1.98 -0.11 -0.73
CA PHE A 41 -2.00 -0.79 -2.03
C PHE A 41 -1.88 0.20 -3.20
N TYR A 42 -2.57 1.34 -3.14
CA TYR A 42 -2.46 2.36 -4.19
C TYR A 42 -1.11 3.09 -4.17
N HIS A 43 -0.49 3.26 -3.01
CA HIS A 43 0.87 3.77 -2.90
C HIS A 43 1.86 2.83 -3.60
N GLU A 44 1.84 1.54 -3.30
CA GLU A 44 2.68 0.55 -3.97
C GLU A 44 2.39 0.44 -5.49
N LEU A 45 1.12 0.56 -5.87
CA LEU A 45 0.73 0.65 -7.27
C LEU A 45 1.31 1.91 -7.92
N GLY A 46 1.43 3.01 -7.18
CA GLY A 46 2.07 4.25 -7.61
C GLY A 46 3.52 4.01 -8.03
N HIS A 47 4.32 3.36 -7.21
CA HIS A 47 5.68 2.95 -7.54
C HIS A 47 5.73 2.08 -8.80
N ALA A 48 4.86 1.07 -8.87
CA ALA A 48 4.80 0.19 -10.03
C ALA A 48 4.46 0.94 -11.33
N LEU A 49 3.54 1.92 -11.28
CA LEU A 49 3.19 2.74 -12.44
C LEU A 49 4.33 3.68 -12.84
N ILE A 50 5.03 4.28 -11.89
CA ILE A 50 6.21 5.13 -12.14
C ILE A 50 7.27 4.32 -12.88
N ASP A 51 7.60 3.13 -12.40
CA ASP A 51 8.62 2.26 -12.99
C ASP A 51 8.20 1.75 -14.38
N VAL A 52 7.05 1.10 -14.49
CA VAL A 52 6.60 0.45 -15.74
C VAL A 52 6.35 1.44 -16.87
N LEU A 53 5.84 2.64 -16.55
CA LEU A 53 5.54 3.67 -17.53
C LEU A 53 6.69 4.67 -17.70
N ALA A 54 7.78 4.51 -16.95
CA ALA A 54 8.93 5.41 -16.93
C ALA A 54 8.51 6.88 -16.72
N LEU A 55 7.63 7.12 -15.74
CA LEU A 55 7.11 8.45 -15.46
C LEU A 55 8.20 9.33 -14.84
N PRO A 56 8.32 10.61 -15.25
CA PRO A 56 9.29 11.51 -14.64
C PRO A 56 8.83 11.92 -13.23
N VAL A 57 9.68 11.69 -12.23
CA VAL A 57 9.44 12.13 -10.86
C VAL A 57 10.31 13.36 -10.56
N LEU A 58 9.69 14.45 -10.11
CA LEU A 58 10.36 15.73 -9.80
C LEU A 58 10.51 15.90 -8.27
N GLY A 59 11.14 14.96 -7.61
CA GLY A 59 11.31 14.99 -6.16
C GLY A 59 11.51 13.61 -5.58
N LYS A 60 10.96 13.39 -4.39
CA LYS A 60 10.92 12.07 -3.79
C LYS A 60 9.88 11.22 -4.50
N GLU A 61 10.25 9.99 -4.86
CA GLU A 61 9.32 9.04 -5.48
C GLU A 61 8.19 8.66 -4.52
N GLU A 62 8.48 8.61 -3.24
CA GLU A 62 7.50 8.36 -2.17
C GLU A 62 6.38 9.42 -2.16
N ASP A 63 6.74 10.70 -2.28
CA ASP A 63 5.73 11.78 -2.36
C ASP A 63 4.89 11.68 -3.64
N ALA A 64 5.50 11.22 -4.74
CA ALA A 64 4.78 10.98 -6.00
C ALA A 64 3.84 9.77 -5.90
N ALA A 65 4.26 8.70 -5.21
CA ALA A 65 3.44 7.51 -4.94
C ALA A 65 2.25 7.86 -4.04
N ASP A 66 2.45 8.65 -2.98
CA ASP A 66 1.36 9.17 -2.13
C ASP A 66 0.36 10.02 -2.93
N GLY A 67 0.86 10.90 -3.79
CA GLY A 67 0.02 11.70 -4.68
C GLY A 67 -0.79 10.84 -5.66
N LEU A 68 -0.18 9.81 -6.25
CA LEU A 68 -0.88 8.86 -7.12
C LEU A 68 -1.93 8.05 -6.34
N ALA A 69 -1.63 7.61 -5.12
CA ALA A 69 -2.58 6.92 -4.26
C ALA A 69 -3.84 7.77 -3.99
N SER A 70 -3.63 9.06 -3.69
CA SER A 70 -4.72 10.01 -3.46
C SER A 70 -5.57 10.21 -4.72
N VAL A 71 -4.93 10.38 -5.90
CA VAL A 71 -5.63 10.51 -7.19
C VAL A 71 -6.42 9.24 -7.53
N LEU A 72 -5.83 8.05 -7.35
CA LEU A 72 -6.48 6.77 -7.63
C LEU A 72 -7.69 6.56 -6.70
N THR A 73 -7.55 6.88 -5.42
CA THR A 73 -8.64 6.80 -4.45
C THR A 73 -9.82 7.67 -4.91
N HIS A 74 -9.55 8.93 -5.25
CA HIS A 74 -10.60 9.85 -5.68
C HIS A 74 -11.22 9.46 -7.05
N TYR A 75 -10.47 8.84 -7.94
CA TYR A 75 -10.93 8.48 -9.26
C TYR A 75 -11.72 7.16 -9.31
N ILE A 76 -11.38 6.20 -8.44
CA ILE A 76 -11.93 4.83 -8.46
C ILE A 76 -13.19 4.74 -7.59
N TRP A 77 -13.24 5.45 -6.47
CA TRP A 77 -14.32 5.38 -5.50
C TRP A 77 -15.30 6.55 -5.64
N ASP A 78 -16.53 6.37 -5.17
CA ASP A 78 -17.46 7.47 -5.00
C ASP A 78 -16.96 8.47 -3.95
N GLU A 79 -17.51 9.68 -3.97
CA GLU A 79 -17.04 10.79 -3.13
C GLU A 79 -17.05 10.47 -1.62
N GLU A 80 -18.08 9.76 -1.14
CA GLU A 80 -18.22 9.40 0.27
C GLU A 80 -17.13 8.41 0.68
N THR A 81 -16.97 7.33 -0.10
CA THR A 81 -15.96 6.29 0.13
C THR A 81 -14.54 6.85 0.00
N ALA A 82 -14.26 7.66 -1.04
CA ALA A 82 -12.96 8.29 -1.24
C ALA A 82 -12.61 9.21 -0.07
N THR A 83 -13.57 10.01 0.40
CA THR A 83 -13.40 10.88 1.55
C THR A 83 -13.05 10.07 2.81
N GLN A 84 -13.77 8.98 3.05
CA GLN A 84 -13.52 8.12 4.22
C GLN A 84 -12.12 7.50 4.16
N ILE A 85 -11.71 6.93 3.01
CA ILE A 85 -10.37 6.37 2.83
C ILE A 85 -9.30 7.44 3.09
N THR A 86 -9.48 8.64 2.55
CA THR A 86 -8.53 9.74 2.73
C THR A 86 -8.41 10.15 4.20
N TYR A 87 -9.53 10.29 4.91
CA TYR A 87 -9.53 10.62 6.34
C TYR A 87 -8.86 9.55 7.19
N ASP A 88 -9.16 8.29 6.93
CA ASP A 88 -8.58 7.16 7.68
C ASP A 88 -7.08 7.08 7.43
N THR A 89 -6.63 7.30 6.19
CA THR A 89 -5.21 7.31 5.83
C THR A 89 -4.48 8.47 6.52
N ALA A 90 -5.02 9.68 6.47
CA ALA A 90 -4.46 10.82 7.18
C ALA A 90 -4.37 10.56 8.70
N ASN A 91 -5.41 9.97 9.29
CA ASN A 91 -5.38 9.59 10.70
C ASN A 91 -4.32 8.52 10.99
N GLY A 92 -4.06 7.59 10.06
CA GLY A 92 -2.96 6.64 10.15
C GLY A 92 -1.60 7.35 10.26
N PHE A 93 -1.32 8.31 9.41
CA PHE A 93 -0.11 9.13 9.48
C PHE A 93 -0.03 9.96 10.77
N ALA A 94 -1.16 10.49 11.24
CA ALA A 94 -1.20 11.21 12.51
C ALA A 94 -0.85 10.32 13.72
N LEU A 95 -1.29 9.06 13.69
CA LEU A 95 -0.94 8.08 14.73
C LEU A 95 0.55 7.74 14.70
N TRP A 96 1.12 7.53 13.51
CA TRP A 96 2.55 7.28 13.38
C TRP A 96 3.39 8.49 13.77
N ALA A 97 2.99 9.70 13.36
CA ALA A 97 3.65 10.94 13.76
C ALA A 97 3.64 11.20 15.28
N ALA A 98 2.72 10.57 16.03
CA ALA A 98 2.66 10.66 17.48
C ALA A 98 3.67 9.72 18.19
N GLU A 99 4.20 8.71 17.48
CA GLU A 99 5.26 7.86 18.01
C GLU A 99 6.59 8.60 18.02
N PRO A 100 7.44 8.40 19.06
CA PRO A 100 8.74 9.06 19.13
C PRO A 100 9.64 8.55 17.99
N GLU A 101 9.76 9.30 16.92
CA GLU A 101 10.76 9.02 15.89
C GLU A 101 12.16 9.23 16.46
N GLY A 102 13.05 8.24 16.23
CA GLY A 102 14.47 8.45 16.50
C GLY A 102 15.02 9.55 15.59
N TRP A 103 15.91 10.40 16.11
CA TRP A 103 16.53 11.49 15.35
C TRP A 103 17.11 11.06 13.99
N ASP A 104 17.62 9.83 13.90
CA ASP A 104 18.22 9.29 12.68
C ASP A 104 17.19 8.95 11.59
N SER A 105 15.96 8.53 11.94
CA SER A 105 14.91 8.20 10.97
C SER A 105 14.39 9.45 10.26
N ALA A 106 14.25 10.56 10.96
CA ALA A 106 13.79 11.82 10.38
C ALA A 106 14.65 12.35 9.22
N TYR A 107 15.94 11.95 9.17
CA TYR A 107 16.90 12.42 8.15
C TYR A 107 17.35 11.35 7.17
N ALA A 108 17.12 10.07 7.47
CA ALA A 108 17.59 8.93 6.68
C ALA A 108 16.45 8.18 5.95
N ASP A 109 15.19 8.53 6.20
CA ASP A 109 14.04 7.90 5.57
C ASP A 109 13.85 8.38 4.13
N THR A 110 13.47 7.48 3.26
CA THR A 110 13.04 7.78 1.88
C THR A 110 11.72 8.52 1.85
N HIS A 111 10.84 8.24 2.82
CA HIS A 111 9.55 8.91 2.99
C HIS A 111 9.73 10.33 3.53
N SER A 112 8.73 11.16 3.29
CA SER A 112 8.56 12.41 4.02
C SER A 112 8.07 12.11 5.44
N LEU A 113 8.28 13.05 6.39
CA LEU A 113 7.83 12.84 7.76
C LEU A 113 6.33 12.53 7.80
N ASP A 114 5.90 11.64 8.67
CA ASP A 114 4.48 11.26 8.77
C ASP A 114 3.57 12.46 9.02
N GLN A 115 4.05 13.46 9.77
CA GLN A 115 3.33 14.71 9.91
C GLN A 115 3.19 15.50 8.59
N GLN A 116 4.16 15.43 7.70
CA GLN A 116 4.06 16.04 6.36
C GLN A 116 3.08 15.26 5.50
N ARG A 117 3.13 13.92 5.52
CA ARG A 117 2.21 13.04 4.80
C ARG A 117 0.77 13.21 5.26
N TYR A 118 0.55 13.53 6.54
CA TYR A 118 -0.79 13.87 7.07
C TYR A 118 -1.40 15.10 6.36
N TYR A 119 -0.59 16.08 5.97
CA TYR A 119 -1.06 17.33 5.36
C TYR A 119 -0.96 17.33 3.83
N SER A 120 -0.42 16.30 3.20
CA SER A 120 -0.28 16.18 1.74
C SER A 120 -1.54 15.63 1.09
#